data_374396aa9d6d33f0d5068b0f3f515239
#
_entry.id   374396aa9d6d33f0d5068b0f3f515239
#
_cell.length_a   1.000
_cell.length_b   1.000
_cell.length_c   1.000
_cell.angle_alpha   90.00
_cell.angle_beta   90.00
_cell.angle_gamma   90.00
#
_symmetry.space_group_name_H-M   'P 1'
#
loop_
_entity.id
_entity.type
_entity.pdbx_description
1 polymer ?
#
loop_
_entity_poly.entity_id
_entity_poly.type
_entity_poly.pdbx_seq_one_letter_code
_entity_poly.pdbx_strand_id
1 'polypeptide(L)'
;IEKMWKLIDEFSISTKIIEDLFDGVESDLKDKVRINDKSELLVYSYRVAGTVGLMMAKILKVHSKVALKAAIDLGIAMQLTNISRDVIEDDRRNRIYISHNFQKIEETLKLADEFYFNCFKSIKEIPINCRFAILVARRVYREIGVKIIKKKNIENYNKSGKIFVSRSEKIKQTFLSIYDFIILLFLKPNNHAINFHHNDIINKINLDERL
;
A
#
# COMPACT_ATOMS: atom_id res chain seq x y z
N ILE A 1 13.34 23.57 -4.32
CA ILE A 1 14.25 22.55 -4.85
C ILE A 1 15.37 22.27 -3.84
N GLU A 2 16.18 23.26 -3.38
CA GLU A 2 17.28 23.04 -2.41
C GLU A 2 16.85 22.36 -1.09
N LYS A 3 15.72 22.77 -0.51
CA LYS A 3 15.19 22.15 0.72
C LYS A 3 14.84 20.68 0.53
N MET A 4 14.36 20.32 -0.65
CA MET A 4 14.04 18.93 -0.99
C MET A 4 15.32 18.09 -1.08
N TRP A 5 16.36 18.58 -1.75
CA TRP A 5 17.64 17.87 -1.84
C TRP A 5 18.29 17.67 -0.47
N LYS A 6 18.23 18.68 0.41
CA LYS A 6 18.71 18.53 1.80
C LYS A 6 17.99 17.41 2.55
N LEU A 7 16.67 17.28 2.38
CA LEU A 7 15.92 16.18 3.01
C LEU A 7 16.27 14.82 2.40
N ILE A 8 16.45 14.75 1.08
CA ILE A 8 16.88 13.55 0.39
C ILE A 8 18.21 13.05 0.94
N ASP A 9 19.18 13.95 1.09
CA ASP A 9 20.50 13.63 1.63
C ASP A 9 20.42 13.29 3.13
N GLU A 10 19.70 14.08 3.93
CA GLU A 10 19.54 13.87 5.38
C GLU A 10 18.96 12.50 5.72
N PHE A 11 17.97 12.04 4.96
CA PHE A 11 17.30 10.75 5.21
C PHE A 11 17.80 9.62 4.29
N SER A 12 18.90 9.84 3.56
CA SER A 12 19.49 8.85 2.65
C SER A 12 18.44 8.24 1.69
N ILE A 13 17.59 9.09 1.13
CA ILE A 13 16.59 8.69 0.15
C ILE A 13 17.29 8.57 -1.20
N SER A 14 17.32 7.36 -1.78
CA SER A 14 17.87 7.17 -3.12
C SER A 14 17.05 7.92 -4.17
N THR A 15 17.73 8.62 -5.09
CA THR A 15 17.06 9.28 -6.23
C THR A 15 16.27 8.29 -7.08
N LYS A 16 16.70 7.02 -7.14
CA LYS A 16 15.97 5.94 -7.82
C LYS A 16 14.55 5.74 -7.27
N ILE A 17 14.31 6.00 -5.98
CA ILE A 17 12.96 5.92 -5.40
C ILE A 17 12.07 7.03 -5.96
N ILE A 18 12.64 8.21 -6.16
CA ILE A 18 11.95 9.38 -6.70
C ILE A 18 11.69 9.17 -8.20
N GLU A 19 12.66 8.63 -8.92
CA GLU A 19 12.52 8.25 -10.33
C GLU A 19 11.40 7.21 -10.50
N ASP A 20 11.40 6.14 -9.68
CA ASP A 20 10.33 5.14 -9.69
C ASP A 20 8.94 5.76 -9.42
N LEU A 21 8.85 6.73 -8.50
CA LEU A 21 7.60 7.45 -8.23
C LEU A 21 7.15 8.27 -9.44
N PHE A 22 8.07 9.03 -10.05
CA PHE A 22 7.77 9.81 -11.25
C PHE A 22 7.34 8.93 -12.43
N ASP A 23 8.01 7.80 -12.66
CA ASP A 23 7.61 6.82 -13.66
C ASP A 23 6.16 6.33 -13.44
N GLY A 24 5.77 6.13 -12.18
CA GLY A 24 4.41 5.74 -11.83
C GLY A 24 3.40 6.85 -12.14
N VAL A 25 3.69 8.08 -11.71
CA VAL A 25 2.84 9.26 -11.96
C VAL A 25 2.74 9.57 -13.46
N GLU A 26 3.87 9.51 -14.18
CA GLU A 26 3.89 9.74 -15.63
C GLU A 26 3.07 8.70 -16.38
N SER A 27 3.05 7.46 -15.91
CA SER A 27 2.23 6.41 -16.52
C SER A 27 0.74 6.75 -16.49
N ASP A 28 0.28 7.55 -15.51
CA ASP A 28 -1.11 8.00 -15.37
C ASP A 28 -1.46 9.22 -16.24
N LEU A 29 -0.47 9.88 -16.86
CA LEU A 29 -0.69 11.00 -17.77
C LEU A 29 -1.07 10.57 -19.18
N LYS A 30 -0.97 9.27 -19.48
CA LYS A 30 -1.36 8.73 -20.79
C LYS A 30 -2.87 8.81 -20.99
N ASP A 31 -3.30 9.05 -22.23
CA ASP A 31 -4.72 9.08 -22.61
C ASP A 31 -5.47 7.80 -22.26
N LYS A 32 -4.76 6.68 -22.29
CA LYS A 32 -5.26 5.35 -21.88
C LYS A 32 -4.21 4.65 -21.03
N VAL A 33 -4.63 4.21 -19.85
CA VAL A 33 -3.84 3.35 -18.98
C VAL A 33 -4.47 1.97 -18.95
N ARG A 34 -3.69 0.93 -19.24
CA ARG A 34 -4.14 -0.45 -19.15
C ARG A 34 -3.05 -1.32 -18.56
N ILE A 35 -3.37 -1.98 -17.47
CA ILE A 35 -2.54 -2.98 -16.82
C ILE A 35 -3.04 -4.36 -17.25
N ASN A 36 -2.14 -5.21 -17.71
CA ASN A 36 -2.50 -6.48 -18.35
C ASN A 36 -2.36 -7.68 -17.40
N ASP A 37 -1.44 -7.62 -16.46
CA ASP A 37 -1.14 -8.72 -15.56
C ASP A 37 -0.85 -8.29 -14.12
N LYS A 38 -0.69 -9.27 -13.24
CA LYS A 38 -0.41 -9.06 -11.80
C LYS A 38 0.94 -8.38 -11.58
N SER A 39 1.97 -8.73 -12.36
CA SER A 39 3.31 -8.14 -12.20
C SER A 39 3.28 -6.65 -12.53
N GLU A 40 2.61 -6.26 -13.62
CA GLU A 40 2.41 -4.84 -13.96
C GLU A 40 1.63 -4.10 -12.87
N LEU A 41 0.57 -4.73 -12.32
CA LEU A 41 -0.21 -4.15 -11.22
C LEU A 41 0.63 -3.91 -9.96
N LEU A 42 1.49 -4.86 -9.61
CA LEU A 42 2.37 -4.74 -8.44
C LEU A 42 3.47 -3.71 -8.67
N VAL A 43 4.07 -3.67 -9.86
CA VAL A 43 5.08 -2.65 -10.22
C VAL A 43 4.46 -1.25 -10.18
N TYR A 44 3.27 -1.06 -10.76
CA TYR A 44 2.55 0.19 -10.69
C TYR A 44 2.25 0.59 -9.22
N SER A 45 1.69 -0.34 -8.44
CA SER A 45 1.36 -0.10 -7.02
C SER A 45 2.60 0.22 -6.18
N TYR A 46 3.74 -0.43 -6.47
CA TYR A 46 5.03 -0.08 -5.89
C TYR A 46 5.42 1.35 -6.26
N ARG A 47 5.40 1.70 -7.55
CA ARG A 47 5.82 3.01 -8.06
C ARG A 47 5.04 4.15 -7.40
N VAL A 48 3.71 4.07 -7.38
CA VAL A 48 2.86 5.19 -6.90
C VAL A 48 2.62 5.20 -5.39
N ALA A 49 2.87 4.11 -4.68
CA ALA A 49 2.57 4.02 -3.25
C ALA A 49 3.63 3.28 -2.42
N GLY A 50 4.25 2.22 -2.94
CA GLY A 50 5.34 1.53 -2.25
C GLY A 50 6.55 2.45 -2.04
N THR A 51 6.91 3.27 -3.04
CA THR A 51 7.95 4.31 -2.95
C THR A 51 7.65 5.33 -1.84
N VAL A 52 6.38 5.75 -1.72
CA VAL A 52 5.93 6.67 -0.66
C VAL A 52 6.07 6.02 0.72
N GLY A 53 5.67 4.75 0.85
CA GLY A 53 5.86 3.97 2.07
C GLY A 53 7.33 3.87 2.47
N LEU A 54 8.20 3.60 1.51
CA LEU A 54 9.65 3.51 1.71
C LEU A 54 10.25 4.85 2.15
N MET A 55 9.92 5.95 1.46
CA MET A 55 10.39 7.29 1.81
C MET A 55 9.92 7.69 3.22
N MET A 56 8.66 7.42 3.56
CA MET A 56 8.14 7.68 4.89
C MET A 56 8.89 6.90 5.96
N ALA A 57 9.19 5.62 5.73
CA ALA A 57 9.96 4.79 6.66
C ALA A 57 11.38 5.33 6.87
N LYS A 58 12.05 5.79 5.80
CA LYS A 58 13.38 6.42 5.90
C LYS A 58 13.32 7.73 6.72
N ILE A 59 12.31 8.58 6.50
CA ILE A 59 12.09 9.82 7.29
C ILE A 59 11.85 9.48 8.77
N LEU A 60 11.15 8.39 9.05
CA LEU A 60 10.95 7.88 10.40
C LEU A 60 12.19 7.15 10.97
N LYS A 61 13.33 7.20 10.26
CA LYS A 61 14.61 6.60 10.68
C LYS A 61 14.53 5.10 10.91
N VAL A 62 13.75 4.40 10.09
CA VAL A 62 13.76 2.93 10.03
C VAL A 62 14.96 2.50 9.20
N HIS A 63 15.81 1.63 9.74
CA HIS A 63 17.07 1.20 9.10
C HIS A 63 17.05 -0.27 8.67
N SER A 64 16.20 -1.08 9.26
CA SER A 64 16.11 -2.50 8.92
C SER A 64 15.58 -2.68 7.50
N LYS A 65 16.34 -3.37 6.64
CA LYS A 65 15.92 -3.70 5.26
C LYS A 65 14.56 -4.41 5.22
N VAL A 66 14.31 -5.26 6.21
CA VAL A 66 13.03 -5.98 6.32
C VAL A 66 11.88 -5.02 6.61
N ALA A 67 12.08 -4.08 7.52
CA ALA A 67 11.06 -3.09 7.83
C ALA A 67 10.86 -2.09 6.68
N LEU A 68 11.90 -1.74 5.95
CA LEU A 68 11.80 -0.93 4.75
C LEU A 68 10.99 -1.64 3.65
N LYS A 69 11.25 -2.96 3.42
CA LYS A 69 10.42 -3.78 2.50
C LYS A 69 8.97 -3.86 2.98
N ALA A 70 8.72 -3.98 4.27
CA ALA A 70 7.37 -3.99 4.84
C ALA A 70 6.65 -2.63 4.71
N ALA A 71 7.38 -1.52 4.69
CA ALA A 71 6.80 -0.21 4.40
C ALA A 71 6.36 -0.10 2.94
N ILE A 72 7.13 -0.68 2.01
CA ILE A 72 6.72 -0.87 0.60
C ILE A 72 5.43 -1.69 0.55
N ASP A 73 5.37 -2.81 1.27
CA ASP A 73 4.19 -3.68 1.32
C ASP A 73 2.93 -2.93 1.79
N LEU A 74 3.05 -2.11 2.82
CA LEU A 74 1.92 -1.31 3.30
C LEU A 74 1.42 -0.32 2.22
N GLY A 75 2.34 0.33 1.51
CA GLY A 75 2.01 1.22 0.39
C GLY A 75 1.27 0.47 -0.72
N ILE A 76 1.80 -0.68 -1.14
CA ILE A 76 1.18 -1.54 -2.17
C ILE A 76 -0.22 -1.99 -1.73
N ALA A 77 -0.38 -2.45 -0.49
CA ALA A 77 -1.68 -2.87 0.05
C ALA A 77 -2.72 -1.76 -0.01
N MET A 78 -2.34 -0.53 0.37
CA MET A 78 -3.21 0.63 0.31
C MET A 78 -3.59 0.97 -1.13
N GLN A 79 -2.65 0.87 -2.08
CA GLN A 79 -2.91 1.16 -3.49
C GLN A 79 -3.82 0.11 -4.13
N LEU A 80 -3.58 -1.17 -3.87
CA LEU A 80 -4.48 -2.24 -4.33
C LEU A 80 -5.90 -2.07 -3.80
N THR A 81 -6.03 -1.58 -2.56
CA THR A 81 -7.34 -1.24 -1.97
C THR A 81 -8.00 -0.06 -2.69
N ASN A 82 -7.23 1.00 -3.02
CA ASN A 82 -7.71 2.14 -3.79
C ASN A 82 -8.18 1.72 -5.18
N ILE A 83 -7.35 0.96 -5.92
CA ILE A 83 -7.69 0.43 -7.24
C ILE A 83 -8.99 -0.38 -7.19
N SER A 84 -9.15 -1.24 -6.17
CA SER A 84 -10.37 -2.05 -5.99
C SER A 84 -11.59 -1.22 -5.62
N ARG A 85 -11.42 -0.07 -4.99
CA ARG A 85 -12.50 0.86 -4.62
C ARG A 85 -12.95 1.74 -5.78
N ASP A 86 -12.00 2.14 -6.62
CA ASP A 86 -12.20 3.23 -7.57
C ASP A 86 -12.37 2.72 -9.03
N VAL A 87 -12.60 1.40 -9.25
CA VAL A 87 -12.71 0.77 -10.58
C VAL A 87 -13.62 1.53 -11.54
N ILE A 88 -14.80 1.99 -11.06
CA ILE A 88 -15.77 2.72 -11.89
C ILE A 88 -15.27 4.13 -12.22
N GLU A 89 -14.63 4.80 -11.26
CA GLU A 89 -14.11 6.15 -11.43
C GLU A 89 -12.91 6.15 -12.38
N ASP A 90 -12.03 5.14 -12.24
CA ASP A 90 -10.86 4.97 -13.09
C ASP A 90 -11.23 4.63 -14.53
N ASP A 91 -12.21 3.74 -14.73
CA ASP A 91 -12.72 3.39 -16.07
C ASP A 91 -13.27 4.62 -16.82
N ARG A 92 -13.99 5.50 -16.12
CA ARG A 92 -14.47 6.77 -16.69
C ARG A 92 -13.34 7.72 -17.13
N ARG A 93 -12.13 7.52 -16.59
CA ARG A 93 -10.91 8.28 -16.93
C ARG A 93 -10.02 7.53 -17.90
N ASN A 94 -10.54 6.47 -18.56
CA ASN A 94 -9.78 5.58 -19.43
C ASN A 94 -8.60 4.88 -18.73
N ARG A 95 -8.71 4.62 -17.42
CA ARG A 95 -7.70 3.94 -16.62
C ARG A 95 -8.24 2.58 -16.19
N ILE A 96 -7.66 1.52 -16.70
CA ILE A 96 -8.04 0.13 -16.40
C ILE A 96 -6.87 -0.56 -15.71
N TYR A 97 -6.80 -0.41 -14.38
CA TYR A 97 -5.80 -1.12 -13.56
C TYR A 97 -6.21 -2.57 -13.31
N ILE A 98 -7.51 -2.82 -13.16
CA ILE A 98 -8.12 -4.16 -13.09
C ILE A 98 -9.43 -4.14 -13.88
N SER A 99 -9.87 -5.31 -14.36
CA SER A 99 -11.15 -5.41 -15.07
C SER A 99 -12.32 -5.14 -14.12
N HIS A 100 -13.39 -4.50 -14.66
CA HIS A 100 -14.63 -4.21 -13.93
C HIS A 100 -15.46 -5.50 -13.73
N ASN A 101 -14.91 -6.42 -12.97
CA ASN A 101 -15.48 -7.71 -12.61
C ASN A 101 -15.31 -7.94 -11.12
N PHE A 102 -16.37 -8.36 -10.43
CA PHE A 102 -16.34 -8.50 -8.96
C PHE A 102 -15.35 -9.55 -8.50
N GLN A 103 -15.19 -10.66 -9.22
CA GLN A 103 -14.18 -11.67 -8.92
C GLN A 103 -12.77 -11.06 -8.96
N LYS A 104 -12.46 -10.21 -9.97
CA LYS A 104 -11.15 -9.58 -10.08
C LYS A 104 -10.90 -8.57 -8.95
N ILE A 105 -11.94 -7.82 -8.55
CA ILE A 105 -11.90 -6.93 -7.38
C ILE A 105 -11.58 -7.75 -6.11
N GLU A 106 -12.25 -8.89 -5.93
CA GLU A 106 -12.04 -9.79 -4.77
C GLU A 106 -10.63 -10.38 -4.75
N GLU A 107 -10.12 -10.84 -5.89
CA GLU A 107 -8.74 -11.34 -6.02
C GLU A 107 -7.73 -10.26 -5.66
N THR A 108 -7.94 -9.03 -6.14
CA THR A 108 -7.06 -7.89 -5.85
C THR A 108 -7.09 -7.52 -4.36
N LEU A 109 -8.26 -7.59 -3.71
CA LEU A 109 -8.39 -7.34 -2.27
C LEU A 109 -7.79 -8.45 -1.41
N LYS A 110 -7.87 -9.72 -1.86
CA LYS A 110 -7.17 -10.83 -1.21
C LYS A 110 -5.66 -10.61 -1.27
N LEU A 111 -5.15 -10.22 -2.44
CA LEU A 111 -3.75 -9.85 -2.60
C LEU A 111 -3.35 -8.69 -1.68
N ALA A 112 -4.17 -7.63 -1.60
CA ALA A 112 -3.93 -6.53 -0.67
C ALA A 112 -3.87 -7.01 0.79
N ASP A 113 -4.74 -7.95 1.19
CA ASP A 113 -4.77 -8.51 2.54
C ASP A 113 -3.48 -9.28 2.88
N GLU A 114 -2.88 -9.99 1.92
CA GLU A 114 -1.58 -10.65 2.10
C GLU A 114 -0.47 -9.63 2.37
N PHE A 115 -0.44 -8.51 1.63
CA PHE A 115 0.48 -7.41 1.88
C PHE A 115 0.24 -6.74 3.25
N TYR A 116 -1.01 -6.50 3.65
CA TYR A 116 -1.34 -5.99 4.99
C TYR A 116 -0.90 -6.95 6.10
N PHE A 117 -0.99 -8.25 5.88
CA PHE A 117 -0.55 -9.25 6.84
C PHE A 117 0.98 -9.26 6.97
N ASN A 118 1.67 -9.28 5.84
CA ASN A 118 3.13 -9.35 5.79
C ASN A 118 3.80 -8.15 6.46
N CYS A 119 3.28 -6.93 6.27
CA CYS A 119 3.86 -5.72 6.84
C CYS A 119 3.62 -5.55 8.35
N PHE A 120 2.64 -6.25 8.93
CA PHE A 120 2.15 -5.95 10.29
C PHE A 120 3.24 -5.98 11.36
N LYS A 121 4.02 -7.06 11.42
CA LYS A 121 5.04 -7.24 12.46
C LYS A 121 6.16 -6.19 12.40
N SER A 122 6.52 -5.76 11.18
CA SER A 122 7.58 -4.78 10.95
C SER A 122 7.20 -3.37 11.38
N ILE A 123 5.91 -3.08 11.57
CA ILE A 123 5.47 -1.80 12.15
C ILE A 123 6.07 -1.58 13.55
N LYS A 124 6.51 -2.65 14.22
CA LYS A 124 7.25 -2.55 15.49
C LYS A 124 8.54 -1.73 15.39
N GLU A 125 9.17 -1.67 14.23
CA GLU A 125 10.41 -0.92 14.03
C GLU A 125 10.22 0.58 13.81
N ILE A 126 8.97 1.01 13.60
CA ILE A 126 8.61 2.43 13.54
C ILE A 126 8.72 3.03 14.95
N PRO A 127 9.22 4.27 15.10
CA PRO A 127 9.24 4.96 16.38
C PRO A 127 7.89 4.89 17.11
N ILE A 128 7.91 4.66 18.42
CA ILE A 128 6.71 4.34 19.20
C ILE A 128 5.63 5.43 19.11
N ASN A 129 6.05 6.70 19.04
CA ASN A 129 5.17 7.86 18.90
C ASN A 129 4.42 7.93 17.56
N CYS A 130 4.97 7.31 16.49
CA CYS A 130 4.37 7.28 15.16
C CYS A 130 3.64 5.95 14.87
N ARG A 131 4.00 4.88 15.59
CA ARG A 131 3.52 3.52 15.34
C ARG A 131 2.01 3.40 15.39
N PHE A 132 1.37 4.03 16.37
CA PHE A 132 -0.07 3.96 16.53
C PHE A 132 -0.82 4.55 15.33
N ALA A 133 -0.37 5.68 14.79
CA ALA A 133 -0.98 6.29 13.62
C ALA A 133 -0.90 5.38 12.38
N ILE A 134 0.22 4.68 12.20
CA ILE A 134 0.38 3.73 11.09
C ILE A 134 -0.54 2.51 11.25
N LEU A 135 -0.72 2.01 12.47
CA LEU A 135 -1.67 0.93 12.74
C LEU A 135 -3.11 1.33 12.45
N VAL A 136 -3.50 2.54 12.84
CA VAL A 136 -4.84 3.09 12.54
C VAL A 136 -5.02 3.21 11.02
N ALA A 137 -4.06 3.80 10.32
CA ALA A 137 -4.12 3.93 8.87
C ALA A 137 -4.27 2.56 8.18
N ARG A 138 -3.43 1.57 8.56
CA ARG A 138 -3.50 0.20 8.06
C ARG A 138 -4.91 -0.40 8.24
N ARG A 139 -5.49 -0.29 9.44
CA ARG A 139 -6.83 -0.85 9.73
C ARG A 139 -7.93 -0.14 8.96
N VAL A 140 -7.89 1.18 8.90
CA VAL A 140 -8.91 1.97 8.19
C VAL A 140 -8.91 1.65 6.70
N TYR A 141 -7.73 1.56 6.08
CA TYR A 141 -7.64 1.18 4.66
C TYR A 141 -8.11 -0.26 4.41
N ARG A 142 -7.69 -1.21 5.25
CA ARG A 142 -8.15 -2.60 5.16
C ARG A 142 -9.67 -2.72 5.30
N GLU A 143 -10.31 -1.91 6.16
CA GLU A 143 -11.77 -1.89 6.33
C GLU A 143 -12.49 -1.47 5.05
N ILE A 144 -11.91 -0.62 4.19
CA ILE A 144 -12.46 -0.32 2.87
C ILE A 144 -12.61 -1.62 2.07
N GLY A 145 -11.57 -2.45 2.01
CA GLY A 145 -11.60 -3.73 1.32
C GLY A 145 -12.68 -4.67 1.87
N VAL A 146 -12.79 -4.78 3.20
CA VAL A 146 -13.84 -5.57 3.86
C VAL A 146 -15.23 -5.10 3.44
N LYS A 147 -15.46 -3.80 3.35
CA LYS A 147 -16.76 -3.23 2.93
C LYS A 147 -17.06 -3.51 1.45
N ILE A 148 -16.04 -3.51 0.59
CA ILE A 148 -16.19 -3.87 -0.82
C ILE A 148 -16.60 -5.35 -0.94
N ILE A 149 -15.90 -6.25 -0.28
CA ILE A 149 -16.19 -7.70 -0.31
C ILE A 149 -17.63 -7.99 0.18
N LYS A 150 -18.12 -7.26 1.18
CA LYS A 150 -19.50 -7.39 1.68
C LYS A 150 -20.57 -7.07 0.64
N LYS A 151 -20.24 -6.45 -0.49
CA LYS A 151 -21.19 -6.20 -1.60
C LYS A 151 -21.57 -7.48 -2.35
N LYS A 152 -20.72 -8.51 -2.33
CA LYS A 152 -20.93 -9.86 -2.85
C LYS A 152 -21.07 -9.99 -4.37
N ASN A 153 -21.39 -8.94 -5.09
CA ASN A 153 -21.51 -8.93 -6.54
C ASN A 153 -21.31 -7.53 -7.12
N ILE A 154 -21.14 -7.49 -8.45
CA ILE A 154 -20.85 -6.26 -9.19
C ILE A 154 -22.01 -5.27 -9.17
N GLU A 155 -23.26 -5.74 -9.15
CA GLU A 155 -24.42 -4.86 -9.14
C GLU A 155 -24.49 -4.06 -7.85
N ASN A 156 -24.34 -4.72 -6.69
CA ASN A 156 -24.33 -4.07 -5.39
C ASN A 156 -23.13 -3.14 -5.23
N TYR A 157 -21.96 -3.53 -5.78
CA TYR A 157 -20.78 -2.68 -5.83
C TYR A 157 -21.08 -1.40 -6.62
N ASN A 158 -21.62 -1.51 -7.83
CA ASN A 158 -21.95 -0.38 -8.70
C ASN A 158 -23.01 0.56 -8.05
N LYS A 159 -24.03 0.01 -7.41
CA LYS A 159 -25.09 0.78 -6.73
C LYS A 159 -24.61 1.51 -5.48
N SER A 160 -23.51 1.07 -4.87
CA SER A 160 -23.06 1.63 -3.58
C SER A 160 -22.36 2.98 -3.68
N GLY A 161 -22.02 3.44 -4.90
CA GLY A 161 -21.18 4.62 -5.08
C GLY A 161 -19.79 4.44 -4.44
N LYS A 162 -19.09 5.53 -4.17
CA LYS A 162 -17.75 5.48 -3.58
C LYS A 162 -17.79 4.94 -2.15
N ILE A 163 -17.13 3.83 -1.91
CA ILE A 163 -17.09 3.15 -0.61
C ILE A 163 -16.03 3.80 0.28
N PHE A 164 -16.44 4.23 1.46
CA PHE A 164 -15.56 4.83 2.46
C PHE A 164 -15.88 4.32 3.88
N VAL A 165 -14.94 4.51 4.78
CA VAL A 165 -15.09 4.20 6.21
C VAL A 165 -15.73 5.41 6.91
N SER A 166 -16.89 5.21 7.52
CA SER A 166 -17.63 6.24 8.26
C SER A 166 -16.88 6.69 9.53
N ARG A 167 -17.31 7.79 10.15
CA ARG A 167 -16.71 8.28 11.41
C ARG A 167 -16.75 7.22 12.51
N SER A 168 -17.88 6.58 12.72
CA SER A 168 -18.05 5.53 13.75
C SER A 168 -17.15 4.33 13.49
N GLU A 169 -17.03 3.90 12.22
CA GLU A 169 -16.14 2.81 11.84
C GLU A 169 -14.66 3.20 12.04
N LYS A 170 -14.25 4.44 11.71
CA LYS A 170 -12.89 4.94 12.00
C LYS A 170 -12.59 4.89 13.49
N ILE A 171 -13.52 5.34 14.34
CA ILE A 171 -13.39 5.26 15.80
C ILE A 171 -13.22 3.80 16.24
N LYS A 172 -14.06 2.89 15.74
CA LYS A 172 -13.92 1.45 16.01
C LYS A 172 -12.55 0.92 15.60
N GLN A 173 -12.06 1.23 14.40
CA GLN A 173 -10.75 0.79 13.94
C GLN A 173 -9.61 1.40 14.76
N THR A 174 -9.78 2.63 15.25
CA THR A 174 -8.82 3.26 16.16
C THR A 174 -8.72 2.50 17.48
N PHE A 175 -9.84 2.13 18.10
CA PHE A 175 -9.83 1.30 19.31
C PHE A 175 -9.21 -0.09 19.07
N LEU A 176 -9.53 -0.74 17.96
CA LEU A 176 -8.92 -2.01 17.59
C LEU A 176 -7.41 -1.88 17.34
N SER A 177 -6.93 -0.71 16.93
CA SER A 177 -5.51 -0.44 16.76
C SER A 177 -4.74 -0.39 18.09
N ILE A 178 -5.42 -0.11 19.22
CA ILE A 178 -4.83 -0.23 20.54
C ILE A 178 -4.44 -1.70 20.82
N TYR A 179 -5.30 -2.63 20.46
CA TYR A 179 -5.01 -4.05 20.59
C TYR A 179 -3.81 -4.47 19.72
N ASP A 180 -3.76 -4.05 18.45
CA ASP A 180 -2.60 -4.27 17.58
C ASP A 180 -1.32 -3.68 18.17
N PHE A 181 -1.41 -2.47 18.74
CA PHE A 181 -0.28 -1.80 19.35
C PHE A 181 0.25 -2.59 20.56
N ILE A 182 -0.63 -3.08 21.42
CA ILE A 182 -0.27 -3.92 22.56
C ILE A 182 0.39 -5.22 22.09
N ILE A 183 -0.19 -5.90 21.07
CA ILE A 183 0.41 -7.11 20.50
C ILE A 183 1.84 -6.82 20.04
N LEU A 184 2.07 -5.73 19.33
CA LEU A 184 3.40 -5.37 18.83
C LEU A 184 4.42 -5.10 19.93
N LEU A 185 4.01 -4.70 21.15
CA LEU A 185 4.93 -4.54 22.28
C LEU A 185 5.53 -5.88 22.71
N PHE A 186 4.75 -6.97 22.67
CA PHE A 186 5.14 -8.29 23.15
C PHE A 186 5.69 -9.20 22.04
N LEU A 187 5.48 -8.88 20.77
CA LEU A 187 6.04 -9.66 19.68
C LEU A 187 7.57 -9.58 19.69
N LYS A 188 8.22 -10.74 19.65
CA LYS A 188 9.67 -10.78 19.43
C LYS A 188 9.99 -10.30 18.01
N PRO A 189 11.14 -9.62 17.80
CA PRO A 189 11.63 -9.37 16.46
C PRO A 189 11.79 -10.74 15.78
N ASN A 190 11.06 -10.96 14.71
CA ASN A 190 11.16 -12.22 13.96
C ASN A 190 11.95 -11.96 12.68
N ASN A 191 12.61 -13.03 12.20
CA ASN A 191 12.98 -13.13 10.80
C ASN A 191 11.69 -13.04 9.98
N HIS A 192 11.46 -11.89 9.36
CA HIS A 192 10.26 -11.66 8.59
C HIS A 192 10.26 -12.57 7.37
N ALA A 193 9.15 -13.23 7.13
CA ALA A 193 8.96 -14.00 5.92
C ALA A 193 9.16 -13.09 4.71
N ILE A 194 9.95 -13.53 3.74
CA ILE A 194 10.10 -12.86 2.46
C ILE A 194 8.71 -12.87 1.80
N ASN A 195 8.23 -11.69 1.43
CA ASN A 195 7.01 -11.60 0.66
C ASN A 195 7.28 -12.11 -0.76
N PHE A 196 6.71 -13.26 -1.13
CA PHE A 196 6.89 -13.88 -2.45
C PHE A 196 6.49 -12.97 -3.60
N HIS A 197 5.55 -12.04 -3.37
CA HIS A 197 5.12 -11.09 -4.37
C HIS A 197 6.21 -10.07 -4.75
N HIS A 198 7.24 -9.91 -3.93
CA HIS A 198 8.38 -9.09 -4.31
C HIS A 198 9.10 -9.65 -5.55
N ASN A 199 9.04 -10.95 -5.81
CA ASN A 199 9.62 -11.53 -7.03
C ASN A 199 8.98 -10.96 -8.30
N ASP A 200 7.67 -10.67 -8.28
CA ASP A 200 6.96 -10.06 -9.40
C ASP A 200 7.42 -8.60 -9.66
N ILE A 201 7.94 -7.92 -8.63
CA ILE A 201 8.47 -6.56 -8.71
C ILE A 201 9.97 -6.59 -9.07
N ILE A 202 10.75 -7.47 -8.44
CA ILE A 202 12.22 -7.56 -8.57
C ILE A 202 12.64 -7.84 -10.01
N ASN A 203 11.85 -8.59 -10.76
CA ASN A 203 12.09 -8.86 -12.18
C ASN A 203 12.14 -7.57 -13.04
N LYS A 204 11.52 -6.48 -12.59
CA LYS A 204 11.46 -5.19 -13.30
C LYS A 204 12.21 -4.07 -12.54
N ILE A 205 12.28 -4.15 -11.21
CA ILE A 205 12.84 -3.11 -10.34
C ILE A 205 13.67 -3.76 -9.24
N ASN A 206 14.96 -3.47 -9.17
CA ASN A 206 15.81 -3.96 -8.10
C ASN A 206 15.53 -3.23 -6.79
N LEU A 207 14.69 -3.81 -5.93
CA LEU A 207 14.29 -3.20 -4.65
C LEU A 207 15.50 -3.01 -3.71
N ASP A 208 16.51 -3.90 -3.75
CA ASP A 208 17.66 -3.81 -2.84
C ASP A 208 18.54 -2.58 -3.11
N GLU A 209 18.51 -2.04 -4.32
CA GLU A 209 19.17 -0.76 -4.66
C GLU A 209 18.43 0.48 -4.16
N ARG A 210 17.18 0.35 -3.72
CA ARG A 210 16.33 1.42 -3.20
C ARG A 210 16.37 1.49 -1.67
N LEU A 211 16.75 0.37 -1.02
CA LEU A 211 16.83 0.30 0.44
C LEU A 211 18.13 0.93 0.96
#